data_ae7c83bee63a6185670983d1c1f6d255
#
_entry.id   ae7c83bee63a6185670983d1c1f6d255
#
_cell.length_a   1.000
_cell.length_b   1.000
_cell.length_c   1.000
_cell.angle_alpha   90.00
_cell.angle_beta   90.00
_cell.angle_gamma   90.00
#
_symmetry.space_group_name_H-M   'P 1'
#
loop_
_entity.id
_entity.type
_entity.pdbx_description
1 polymer ?
#
loop_
_entity_poly.entity_id
_entity_poly.type
_entity_poly.pdbx_seq_one_letter_code
_entity_poly.pdbx_strand_id
1 'polypeptide(L)'
;MPSTYAHYRLGQEVLDNLTGGIKSTILNHKELYDIGLHGPDILFYYKPLFSCEVNKQGYDMHARSGRQFFENAAYVLKQLEVRDKEAALAYVYGFCCHFALDVSCHRYIDEKIETDGVSHTEIEVEFDRSLMEKDGYNPVTHILTDHIKPSYKNADIICRFYDNLSSEQVRKAMESMISYNRLLIAPSRLKRMFIYGLLGITGNYKEMHGLIVNYKPNPFADV
;
A
#
# COMPACT_ATOMS: atom_id res chain seq x y z
N MET A 1 -9.11 1.62 0.52
CA MET A 1 -7.85 1.65 -0.25
C MET A 1 -7.72 0.32 -0.96
N PRO A 2 -7.50 0.30 -2.28
CA PRO A 2 -7.14 -0.94 -2.94
C PRO A 2 -5.97 -1.57 -2.20
N SER A 3 -5.99 -2.89 -2.12
CA SER A 3 -4.99 -3.61 -1.37
C SER A 3 -3.62 -3.61 -2.10
N THR A 4 -2.63 -4.20 -1.50
CA THR A 4 -1.22 -4.14 -1.92
C THR A 4 -1.00 -4.55 -3.38
N TYR A 5 -1.71 -5.59 -3.87
CA TYR A 5 -1.49 -6.14 -5.21
C TYR A 5 -2.00 -5.21 -6.31
N ALA A 6 -3.19 -4.64 -6.16
CA ALA A 6 -3.80 -3.77 -7.17
C ALA A 6 -2.93 -2.54 -7.44
N HIS A 7 -2.39 -1.91 -6.39
CA HIS A 7 -1.48 -0.78 -6.52
C HIS A 7 -0.20 -1.14 -7.29
N TYR A 8 0.43 -2.24 -6.90
CA TYR A 8 1.65 -2.70 -7.57
C TYR A 8 1.38 -3.02 -9.04
N ARG A 9 0.32 -3.79 -9.32
CA ARG A 9 -0.08 -4.18 -10.68
C ARG A 9 -0.33 -2.98 -11.58
N LEU A 10 -1.15 -2.01 -11.12
CA LEU A 10 -1.39 -0.78 -11.88
C LEU A 10 -0.08 -0.04 -12.17
N GLY A 11 0.79 0.10 -11.18
CA GLY A 11 2.07 0.76 -11.36
C GLY A 11 2.96 0.09 -12.40
N GLN A 12 2.97 -1.25 -12.48
CA GLN A 12 3.70 -1.97 -13.52
C GLN A 12 3.06 -1.74 -14.91
N GLU A 13 1.74 -1.78 -15.01
CA GLU A 13 1.04 -1.47 -16.28
C GLU A 13 1.32 -0.05 -16.77
N VAL A 14 1.31 0.93 -15.85
CA VAL A 14 1.68 2.32 -16.18
C VAL A 14 3.12 2.38 -16.65
N LEU A 15 4.07 1.76 -15.95
CA LEU A 15 5.48 1.77 -16.32
C LEU A 15 5.73 1.13 -17.69
N ASP A 16 5.03 0.06 -18.01
CA ASP A 16 5.17 -0.63 -19.32
C ASP A 16 4.73 0.27 -20.46
N ASN A 17 3.70 1.10 -20.26
CA ASN A 17 3.17 2.03 -21.26
C ASN A 17 3.87 3.40 -21.30
N LEU A 18 4.72 3.72 -20.33
CA LEU A 18 5.50 4.96 -20.32
C LEU A 18 6.65 4.91 -21.35
N THR A 19 7.04 6.09 -21.80
CA THR A 19 8.20 6.30 -22.70
C THR A 19 9.03 7.50 -22.25
N GLY A 20 10.23 7.65 -22.81
CA GLY A 20 11.06 8.85 -22.60
C GLY A 20 11.64 8.98 -21.20
N GLY A 21 11.89 10.22 -20.78
CA GLY A 21 12.64 10.54 -19.56
C GLY A 21 11.99 10.06 -18.27
N ILE A 22 10.66 10.09 -18.17
CA ILE A 22 9.92 9.59 -16.99
C ILE A 22 10.20 8.10 -16.78
N LYS A 23 10.09 7.29 -17.86
CA LYS A 23 10.39 5.85 -17.78
C LYS A 23 11.82 5.60 -17.33
N SER A 24 12.78 6.36 -17.89
CA SER A 24 14.18 6.22 -17.52
C SER A 24 14.42 6.56 -16.05
N THR A 25 13.84 7.64 -15.55
CA THR A 25 13.90 8.01 -14.11
C THR A 25 13.36 6.90 -13.23
N ILE A 26 12.20 6.33 -13.56
CA ILE A 26 11.60 5.23 -12.79
C ILE A 26 12.52 3.99 -12.83
N LEU A 27 13.01 3.60 -13.98
CA LEU A 27 13.86 2.40 -14.10
C LEU A 27 15.18 2.55 -13.34
N ASN A 28 15.77 3.74 -13.30
CA ASN A 28 16.99 4.02 -12.54
C ASN A 28 16.77 3.98 -11.02
N HIS A 29 15.53 4.23 -10.56
CA HIS A 29 15.15 4.28 -9.16
C HIS A 29 13.91 3.41 -8.86
N LYS A 30 13.88 2.21 -9.46
CA LYS A 30 12.71 1.30 -9.43
C LYS A 30 12.21 0.99 -8.02
N GLU A 31 13.12 0.80 -7.06
CA GLU A 31 12.74 0.52 -5.67
C GLU A 31 11.89 1.65 -5.07
N LEU A 32 12.24 2.92 -5.32
CA LEU A 32 11.49 4.06 -4.81
C LEU A 32 10.13 4.21 -5.51
N TYR A 33 10.09 3.96 -6.81
CA TYR A 33 8.82 3.91 -7.53
C TYR A 33 7.90 2.85 -6.96
N ASP A 34 8.39 1.62 -6.79
CA ASP A 34 7.63 0.49 -6.27
C ASP A 34 7.10 0.76 -4.85
N ILE A 35 7.91 1.38 -3.99
CA ILE A 35 7.45 1.80 -2.66
C ILE A 35 6.40 2.91 -2.77
N GLY A 36 6.59 3.86 -3.68
CA GLY A 36 5.66 4.95 -3.96
C GLY A 36 4.28 4.48 -4.38
N LEU A 37 4.18 3.31 -5.05
CA LEU A 37 2.91 2.69 -5.41
C LEU A 37 2.01 2.36 -4.20
N HIS A 38 2.58 2.32 -3.00
CA HIS A 38 1.83 2.13 -1.75
C HIS A 38 1.55 3.46 -1.04
N GLY A 39 2.05 4.57 -1.55
CA GLY A 39 1.77 5.90 -1.02
C GLY A 39 1.93 5.98 0.50
N PRO A 40 0.94 6.55 1.21
CA PRO A 40 0.95 6.68 2.66
C PRO A 40 0.59 5.38 3.40
N ASP A 41 0.13 4.33 2.71
CA ASP A 41 -0.29 3.05 3.31
C ASP A 41 0.83 2.37 4.09
N ILE A 42 2.08 2.56 3.67
CA ILE A 42 3.23 2.03 4.41
C ILE A 42 3.22 2.49 5.87
N LEU A 43 2.68 3.67 6.16
CA LEU A 43 2.65 4.24 7.50
C LEU A 43 1.66 3.52 8.43
N PHE A 44 0.61 2.89 7.90
CA PHE A 44 -0.33 2.08 8.68
C PHE A 44 0.36 0.93 9.39
N TYR A 45 1.41 0.41 8.78
CA TYR A 45 2.17 -0.72 9.31
C TYR A 45 3.18 -0.35 10.41
N TYR A 46 3.38 0.95 10.69
CA TYR A 46 4.21 1.34 11.82
C TYR A 46 3.46 1.13 13.13
N LYS A 47 3.85 0.08 13.89
CA LYS A 47 3.16 -0.34 15.14
C LYS A 47 1.65 -0.51 14.95
N PRO A 48 1.18 -1.33 14.00
CA PRO A 48 -0.20 -1.34 13.50
C PRO A 48 -1.25 -1.70 14.55
N LEU A 49 -0.86 -2.30 15.68
CA LEU A 49 -1.78 -2.61 16.79
C LEU A 49 -1.95 -1.45 17.78
N PHE A 50 -1.22 -0.35 17.59
CA PHE A 50 -1.26 0.81 18.48
C PHE A 50 -1.36 2.10 17.67
N SER A 51 -2.29 2.97 18.07
CA SER A 51 -2.38 4.30 17.49
C SER A 51 -1.14 5.14 17.87
N CYS A 52 -0.48 5.74 16.88
CA CYS A 52 0.67 6.62 17.07
C CYS A 52 0.70 7.70 15.97
N GLU A 53 1.51 8.74 16.13
CA GLU A 53 1.57 9.86 15.18
C GLU A 53 1.92 9.42 13.76
N VAL A 54 2.74 8.37 13.58
CA VAL A 54 3.14 7.87 12.27
C VAL A 54 1.96 7.27 11.52
N ASN A 55 1.22 6.34 12.14
CA ASN A 55 0.09 5.70 11.45
C ASN A 55 -1.12 6.64 11.31
N LYS A 56 -1.34 7.55 12.27
CA LYS A 56 -2.33 8.61 12.12
C LYS A 56 -2.07 9.48 10.90
N GLN A 57 -0.80 9.84 10.63
CA GLN A 57 -0.46 10.63 9.45
C GLN A 57 -0.87 9.91 8.15
N GLY A 58 -0.68 8.60 8.06
CA GLY A 58 -1.19 7.81 6.93
C GLY A 58 -2.70 7.92 6.78
N TYR A 59 -3.47 7.72 7.86
CA TYR A 59 -4.94 7.85 7.84
C TYR A 59 -5.39 9.27 7.48
N ASP A 60 -4.77 10.28 8.07
CA ASP A 60 -5.09 11.68 7.81
C ASP A 60 -4.88 12.07 6.35
N MET A 61 -3.88 11.48 5.68
CA MET A 61 -3.63 11.75 4.26
C MET A 61 -4.73 11.20 3.36
N HIS A 62 -5.35 10.07 3.69
CA HIS A 62 -6.50 9.55 2.95
C HIS A 62 -7.78 10.36 3.18
N ALA A 63 -7.91 10.99 4.36
CA ALA A 63 -9.05 11.85 4.68
C ALA A 63 -8.96 13.26 4.07
N ARG A 64 -7.81 13.63 3.47
CA ARG A 64 -7.55 14.97 2.93
C ARG A 64 -7.43 14.98 1.41
N SER A 65 -7.52 16.18 0.83
CA SER A 65 -7.23 16.37 -0.58
C SER A 65 -5.77 16.04 -0.89
N GLY A 66 -5.53 15.26 -1.94
CA GLY A 66 -4.18 14.96 -2.45
C GLY A 66 -3.36 16.20 -2.83
N ARG A 67 -4.04 17.34 -3.04
CA ARG A 67 -3.40 18.63 -3.35
C ARG A 67 -2.29 18.98 -2.34
N GLN A 68 -2.53 18.79 -1.04
CA GLN A 68 -1.55 19.13 0.00
C GLN A 68 -0.26 18.33 -0.15
N PHE A 69 -0.38 17.03 -0.43
CA PHE A 69 0.79 16.19 -0.67
C PHE A 69 1.57 16.65 -1.90
N PHE A 70 0.90 16.90 -3.02
CA PHE A 70 1.58 17.28 -4.27
C PHE A 70 2.20 18.66 -4.21
N GLU A 71 1.59 19.63 -3.50
CA GLU A 71 2.20 20.95 -3.24
C GLU A 71 3.46 20.81 -2.39
N ASN A 72 3.41 20.00 -1.31
CA ASN A 72 4.58 19.70 -0.49
C ASN A 72 5.66 18.97 -1.30
N ALA A 73 5.28 17.95 -2.08
CA ALA A 73 6.21 17.21 -2.93
C ALA A 73 6.94 18.14 -3.93
N ALA A 74 6.20 19.06 -4.56
CA ALA A 74 6.80 20.05 -5.45
C ALA A 74 7.78 20.99 -4.72
N TYR A 75 7.48 21.37 -3.47
CA TYR A 75 8.39 22.15 -2.63
C TYR A 75 9.64 21.36 -2.27
N VAL A 76 9.49 20.13 -1.77
CA VAL A 76 10.60 19.25 -1.41
C VAL A 76 11.53 19.03 -2.61
N LEU A 77 10.98 18.70 -3.78
CA LEU A 77 11.75 18.47 -5.01
C LEU A 77 12.58 19.70 -5.45
N LYS A 78 12.15 20.92 -5.13
CA LYS A 78 12.92 22.13 -5.42
C LYS A 78 14.11 22.31 -4.49
N GLN A 79 14.05 21.76 -3.27
CA GLN A 79 15.11 21.89 -2.26
C GLN A 79 16.17 20.79 -2.38
N LEU A 80 15.88 19.71 -3.11
CA LEU A 80 16.79 18.58 -3.24
C LEU A 80 17.95 18.87 -4.19
N GLU A 81 19.11 18.33 -3.84
CA GLU A 81 20.24 18.27 -4.75
C GLU A 81 19.92 17.39 -5.96
N VAL A 82 20.59 17.66 -7.08
CA VAL A 82 20.35 16.97 -8.37
C VAL A 82 20.40 15.45 -8.22
N ARG A 83 21.33 14.94 -7.41
CA ARG A 83 21.51 13.51 -7.17
C ARG A 83 20.29 12.83 -6.53
N ASP A 84 19.67 13.50 -5.54
CA ASP A 84 18.53 12.95 -4.80
C ASP A 84 17.20 13.22 -5.52
N LYS A 85 17.18 14.21 -6.39
CA LYS A 85 15.96 14.67 -7.06
C LYS A 85 15.34 13.63 -7.99
N GLU A 86 16.15 12.89 -8.77
CA GLU A 86 15.63 11.84 -9.65
C GLU A 86 15.06 10.67 -8.84
N ALA A 87 15.74 10.30 -7.74
CA ALA A 87 15.27 9.29 -6.82
C ALA A 87 13.93 9.68 -6.17
N ALA A 88 13.84 10.93 -5.72
CA ALA A 88 12.62 11.50 -5.14
C ALA A 88 11.47 11.59 -6.16
N LEU A 89 11.76 11.95 -7.41
CA LEU A 89 10.77 11.96 -8.51
C LEU A 89 10.22 10.55 -8.77
N ALA A 90 11.05 9.51 -8.75
CA ALA A 90 10.57 8.14 -8.93
C ALA A 90 9.55 7.75 -7.85
N TYR A 91 9.81 8.10 -6.58
CA TYR A 91 8.84 7.91 -5.49
C TYR A 91 7.53 8.65 -5.75
N VAL A 92 7.61 9.94 -6.14
CA VAL A 92 6.41 10.75 -6.43
C VAL A 92 5.62 10.19 -7.61
N TYR A 93 6.27 9.66 -8.65
CA TYR A 93 5.55 9.01 -9.75
C TYR A 93 4.80 7.75 -9.30
N GLY A 94 5.40 6.95 -8.41
CA GLY A 94 4.69 5.83 -7.78
C GLY A 94 3.50 6.30 -6.96
N PHE A 95 3.68 7.36 -6.16
CA PHE A 95 2.61 7.96 -5.37
C PHE A 95 1.46 8.51 -6.24
N CYS A 96 1.77 9.06 -7.43
CA CYS A 96 0.74 9.45 -8.38
C CYS A 96 -0.14 8.26 -8.82
N CYS A 97 0.47 7.10 -9.07
CA CYS A 97 -0.26 5.88 -9.42
C CYS A 97 -1.15 5.42 -8.25
N HIS A 98 -0.61 5.41 -7.02
CA HIS A 98 -1.38 5.11 -5.82
C HIS A 98 -2.61 6.01 -5.70
N PHE A 99 -2.41 7.32 -5.71
CA PHE A 99 -3.47 8.30 -5.59
C PHE A 99 -4.54 8.16 -6.69
N ALA A 100 -4.12 7.91 -7.93
CA ALA A 100 -5.04 7.74 -9.05
C ALA A 100 -5.94 6.51 -8.87
N LEU A 101 -5.40 5.39 -8.39
CA LEU A 101 -6.17 4.19 -8.12
C LEU A 101 -7.15 4.40 -6.97
N ASP A 102 -6.69 4.97 -5.87
CA ASP A 102 -7.53 5.28 -4.72
C ASP A 102 -8.74 6.12 -5.10
N VAL A 103 -8.52 7.26 -5.75
CA VAL A 103 -9.61 8.15 -6.18
C VAL A 103 -10.60 7.44 -7.11
N SER A 104 -10.10 6.55 -7.97
CA SER A 104 -10.95 5.82 -8.92
C SER A 104 -11.78 4.73 -8.24
N CYS A 105 -11.27 4.09 -7.19
CA CYS A 105 -11.93 2.96 -6.54
C CYS A 105 -12.84 3.35 -5.38
N HIS A 106 -12.54 4.43 -4.65
CA HIS A 106 -13.25 4.79 -3.41
C HIS A 106 -14.76 4.89 -3.58
N ARG A 107 -15.22 5.58 -4.61
CA ARG A 107 -16.66 5.74 -4.84
C ARG A 107 -17.36 4.39 -5.01
N TYR A 108 -16.76 3.48 -5.76
CA TYR A 108 -17.32 2.15 -5.97
C TYR A 108 -17.34 1.33 -4.66
N ILE A 109 -16.25 1.41 -3.88
CA ILE A 109 -16.14 0.72 -2.60
C ILE A 109 -17.21 1.23 -1.62
N ASP A 110 -17.39 2.54 -1.52
CA ASP A 110 -18.40 3.15 -0.64
C ASP A 110 -19.82 2.72 -1.03
N GLU A 111 -20.16 2.78 -2.31
CA GLU A 111 -21.45 2.31 -2.84
C GLU A 111 -21.68 0.82 -2.50
N LYS A 112 -20.64 -0.02 -2.60
CA LYS A 112 -20.74 -1.45 -2.32
C LYS A 112 -20.87 -1.75 -0.83
N ILE A 113 -20.21 -1.00 0.04
CA ILE A 113 -20.39 -1.11 1.50
C ILE A 113 -21.86 -0.83 1.87
N GLU A 114 -22.45 0.22 1.29
CA GLU A 114 -23.82 0.61 1.57
C GLU A 114 -24.84 -0.43 1.05
N THR A 115 -24.60 -1.04 -0.09
CA THR A 115 -25.55 -1.97 -0.73
C THR A 115 -25.45 -3.39 -0.18
N ASP A 116 -24.24 -3.90 0.00
CA ASP A 116 -23.98 -5.31 0.27
C ASP A 116 -23.59 -5.59 1.74
N GLY A 117 -23.31 -4.52 2.52
CA GLY A 117 -22.95 -4.63 3.92
C GLY A 117 -21.61 -5.31 4.19
N VAL A 118 -20.75 -5.41 3.16
CA VAL A 118 -19.42 -6.03 3.25
C VAL A 118 -18.42 -4.99 3.75
N SER A 119 -17.41 -5.41 4.49
CA SER A 119 -16.40 -4.49 4.98
C SER A 119 -15.49 -3.96 3.86
N HIS A 120 -15.03 -2.73 4.01
CA HIS A 120 -14.08 -2.09 3.10
C HIS A 120 -12.89 -3.01 2.77
N THR A 121 -12.25 -3.56 3.80
CA THR A 121 -11.11 -4.47 3.67
C THR A 121 -11.41 -5.74 2.88
N GLU A 122 -12.61 -6.32 3.03
CA GLU A 122 -12.99 -7.50 2.26
C GLU A 122 -13.14 -7.20 0.77
N ILE A 123 -13.74 -6.06 0.42
CA ILE A 123 -13.89 -5.64 -0.98
C ILE A 123 -12.50 -5.50 -1.63
N GLU A 124 -11.59 -4.85 -0.95
CA GLU A 124 -10.23 -4.63 -1.45
C GLU A 124 -9.43 -5.92 -1.61
N VAL A 125 -9.52 -6.82 -0.63
CA VAL A 125 -8.84 -8.11 -0.68
C VAL A 125 -9.42 -9.02 -1.77
N GLU A 126 -10.73 -8.99 -2.01
CA GLU A 126 -11.35 -9.72 -3.12
C GLU A 126 -11.00 -9.08 -4.48
N PHE A 127 -10.83 -7.77 -4.54
CA PHE A 127 -10.30 -7.10 -5.73
C PHE A 127 -8.87 -7.57 -6.04
N ASP A 128 -7.98 -7.56 -5.06
CA ASP A 128 -6.63 -8.11 -5.20
C ASP A 128 -6.66 -9.58 -5.63
N ARG A 129 -7.54 -10.41 -5.02
CA ARG A 129 -7.75 -11.80 -5.41
C ARG A 129 -8.08 -11.91 -6.90
N SER A 130 -9.09 -11.16 -7.36
CA SER A 130 -9.56 -11.21 -8.76
C SER A 130 -8.41 -10.87 -9.73
N LEU A 131 -7.61 -9.86 -9.40
CA LEU A 131 -6.44 -9.47 -10.19
C LEU A 131 -5.35 -10.55 -10.18
N MET A 132 -5.03 -11.11 -9.01
CA MET A 132 -4.04 -12.21 -8.90
C MET A 132 -4.45 -13.44 -9.69
N GLU A 133 -5.73 -13.82 -9.65
CA GLU A 133 -6.26 -14.97 -10.43
C GLU A 133 -6.16 -14.70 -11.93
N LYS A 134 -6.49 -13.49 -12.39
CA LYS A 134 -6.32 -13.08 -13.80
C LYS A 134 -4.86 -13.16 -14.26
N ASP A 135 -3.92 -12.86 -13.36
CA ASP A 135 -2.48 -12.90 -13.65
C ASP A 135 -1.88 -14.31 -13.40
N GLY A 136 -2.70 -15.31 -13.05
CA GLY A 136 -2.29 -16.72 -12.89
C GLY A 136 -1.65 -17.04 -11.54
N TYR A 137 -1.77 -16.18 -10.55
CA TYR A 137 -1.27 -16.42 -9.19
C TYR A 137 -2.31 -17.09 -8.32
N ASN A 138 -1.85 -17.84 -7.31
CA ASN A 138 -2.71 -18.33 -6.25
C ASN A 138 -2.83 -17.28 -5.13
N PRO A 139 -4.01 -16.64 -4.96
CA PRO A 139 -4.16 -15.53 -4.03
C PRO A 139 -3.89 -15.88 -2.56
N VAL A 140 -4.10 -17.14 -2.18
CA VAL A 140 -3.93 -17.61 -0.81
C VAL A 140 -2.46 -17.76 -0.40
N THR A 141 -1.56 -17.88 -1.39
CA THR A 141 -0.12 -18.14 -1.18
C THR A 141 0.80 -17.10 -1.77
N HIS A 142 0.28 -16.20 -2.60
CA HIS A 142 1.09 -15.19 -3.27
C HIS A 142 1.67 -14.17 -2.29
N ILE A 143 2.96 -13.84 -2.48
CA ILE A 143 3.64 -12.83 -1.65
C ILE A 143 3.46 -11.45 -2.30
N LEU A 144 2.87 -10.52 -1.56
CA LEU A 144 2.46 -9.22 -2.09
C LEU A 144 3.53 -8.13 -2.00
N THR A 145 4.64 -8.37 -1.30
CA THR A 145 5.59 -7.33 -0.87
C THR A 145 7.03 -7.56 -1.28
N ASP A 146 7.29 -8.48 -2.23
CA ASP A 146 8.66 -8.80 -2.66
C ASP A 146 9.40 -7.64 -3.34
N HIS A 147 8.66 -6.71 -3.91
CA HIS A 147 9.16 -5.49 -4.53
C HIS A 147 9.56 -4.41 -3.52
N ILE A 148 9.13 -4.48 -2.26
CA ILE A 148 9.44 -3.48 -1.23
C ILE A 148 10.84 -3.73 -0.66
N LYS A 149 11.72 -2.72 -0.75
CA LYS A 149 13.09 -2.79 -0.26
C LYS A 149 13.31 -1.77 0.87
N PRO A 150 13.24 -2.21 2.15
CA PRO A 150 13.34 -1.35 3.32
C PRO A 150 14.81 -1.00 3.62
N SER A 151 15.39 -0.11 2.84
CA SER A 151 16.75 0.41 3.06
C SER A 151 16.71 1.80 3.68
N TYR A 152 17.76 2.18 4.41
CA TYR A 152 17.92 3.57 4.87
C TYR A 152 17.99 4.55 3.70
N LYS A 153 18.64 4.16 2.59
CA LYS A 153 18.72 4.98 1.38
C LYS A 153 17.33 5.38 0.85
N ASN A 154 16.41 4.41 0.77
CA ASN A 154 15.05 4.66 0.32
C ASN A 154 14.27 5.47 1.38
N ALA A 155 14.39 5.10 2.65
CA ALA A 155 13.71 5.76 3.74
C ALA A 155 14.12 7.24 3.91
N ASP A 156 15.38 7.59 3.68
CA ASP A 156 15.90 8.96 3.73
C ASP A 156 15.29 9.86 2.63
N ILE A 157 14.97 9.30 1.49
CA ILE A 157 14.24 10.03 0.43
C ILE A 157 12.78 10.18 0.80
N ILE A 158 12.14 9.09 1.23
CA ILE A 158 10.69 9.02 1.48
C ILE A 158 10.30 9.92 2.66
N CYS A 159 11.04 9.91 3.77
CA CYS A 159 10.69 10.68 4.96
C CYS A 159 10.60 12.19 4.72
N ARG A 160 11.25 12.70 3.68
CA ARG A 160 11.23 14.14 3.32
C ARG A 160 9.86 14.63 2.84
N PHE A 161 8.96 13.71 2.45
CA PHE A 161 7.62 14.02 1.97
C PHE A 161 6.56 14.04 3.08
N TYR A 162 6.95 13.64 4.30
CA TYR A 162 6.07 13.51 5.45
C TYR A 162 6.51 14.40 6.60
N ASP A 163 5.54 14.91 7.36
CA ASP A 163 5.83 15.80 8.47
C ASP A 163 6.43 15.02 9.66
N ASN A 164 7.59 15.49 10.15
CA ASN A 164 8.25 14.97 11.36
C ASN A 164 8.51 13.45 11.38
N LEU A 165 8.62 12.79 10.22
CA LEU A 165 9.03 11.40 10.15
C LEU A 165 10.54 11.26 9.99
N SER A 166 11.13 10.36 10.76
CA SER A 166 12.52 9.95 10.57
C SER A 166 12.63 8.80 9.55
N SER A 167 13.79 8.70 8.89
CA SER A 167 14.09 7.57 8.01
C SER A 167 13.99 6.22 8.72
N GLU A 168 14.33 6.14 10.02
CA GLU A 168 14.15 4.93 10.81
C GLU A 168 12.68 4.53 10.97
N GLN A 169 11.78 5.49 11.16
CA GLN A 169 10.34 5.22 11.25
C GLN A 169 9.78 4.71 9.91
N VAL A 170 10.16 5.35 8.80
CA VAL A 170 9.75 4.91 7.45
C VAL A 170 10.31 3.52 7.14
N ARG A 171 11.59 3.27 7.43
CA ARG A 171 12.21 1.96 7.25
C ARG A 171 11.48 0.87 8.04
N LYS A 172 11.20 1.12 9.33
CA LYS A 172 10.44 0.19 10.19
C LYS A 172 9.01 -0.02 9.68
N ALA A 173 8.36 1.00 9.15
CA ALA A 173 7.04 0.86 8.54
C ALA A 173 7.07 -0.11 7.35
N MET A 174 8.04 0.01 6.46
CA MET A 174 8.24 -0.91 5.33
C MET A 174 8.55 -2.35 5.81
N GLU A 175 9.45 -2.53 6.78
CA GLU A 175 9.76 -3.85 7.36
C GLU A 175 8.53 -4.50 7.99
N SER A 176 7.75 -3.70 8.71
CA SER A 176 6.49 -4.15 9.30
C SER A 176 5.47 -4.53 8.22
N MET A 177 5.33 -3.74 7.16
CA MET A 177 4.47 -4.05 6.03
C MET A 177 4.80 -5.43 5.44
N ILE A 178 6.08 -5.71 5.19
CA ILE A 178 6.52 -7.02 4.69
C ILE A 178 6.16 -8.13 5.69
N SER A 179 6.44 -7.91 6.97
CA SER A 179 6.25 -8.93 8.01
C SER A 179 4.77 -9.24 8.23
N TYR A 180 3.92 -8.21 8.29
CA TYR A 180 2.47 -8.38 8.47
C TYR A 180 1.80 -8.99 7.23
N ASN A 181 2.16 -8.57 6.02
CA ASN A 181 1.65 -9.21 4.81
C ASN A 181 2.02 -10.70 4.75
N ARG A 182 3.26 -11.08 5.10
CA ARG A 182 3.66 -12.49 5.20
C ARG A 182 2.92 -13.26 6.29
N LEU A 183 2.62 -12.60 7.41
CA LEU A 183 1.80 -13.21 8.47
C LEU A 183 0.38 -13.50 7.96
N LEU A 184 -0.24 -12.57 7.26
CA LEU A 184 -1.61 -12.67 6.74
C LEU A 184 -1.75 -13.68 5.59
N ILE A 185 -0.66 -14.07 4.90
CA ILE A 185 -0.66 -15.22 3.99
C ILE A 185 -0.88 -16.48 4.82
N ALA A 186 -2.10 -17.00 4.82
CA ALA A 186 -2.52 -18.10 5.68
C ALA A 186 -3.18 -19.24 4.89
N PRO A 187 -2.37 -20.05 4.15
CA PRO A 187 -2.89 -21.15 3.34
C PRO A 187 -3.39 -22.35 4.19
N SER A 188 -2.93 -22.50 5.42
CA SER A 188 -3.37 -23.61 6.29
C SER A 188 -4.46 -23.18 7.26
N ARG A 189 -5.42 -24.08 7.52
CA ARG A 189 -6.50 -23.86 8.50
C ARG A 189 -5.95 -23.57 9.90
N LEU A 190 -4.89 -24.27 10.31
CA LEU A 190 -4.27 -24.07 11.62
C LEU A 190 -3.69 -22.65 11.77
N LYS A 191 -2.99 -22.14 10.73
CA LYS A 191 -2.46 -20.78 10.75
C LYS A 191 -3.60 -19.75 10.83
N ARG A 192 -4.68 -19.92 10.09
CA ARG A 192 -5.87 -19.04 10.17
C ARG A 192 -6.49 -19.03 11.54
N MET A 193 -6.73 -20.20 12.12
CA MET A 193 -7.27 -20.31 13.48
C MET A 193 -6.38 -19.58 14.50
N PHE A 194 -5.07 -19.74 14.38
CA PHE A 194 -4.12 -19.04 15.25
C PHE A 194 -4.21 -17.52 15.08
N ILE A 195 -4.21 -17.01 13.83
CA ILE A 195 -4.31 -15.57 13.57
C ILE A 195 -5.65 -15.02 14.06
N TYR A 196 -6.77 -15.70 13.76
CA TYR A 196 -8.09 -15.28 14.21
C TYR A 196 -8.21 -15.27 15.74
N GLY A 197 -7.63 -16.28 16.40
CA GLY A 197 -7.55 -16.30 17.86
C GLY A 197 -6.77 -15.11 18.43
N LEU A 198 -5.63 -14.79 17.83
CA LEU A 198 -4.83 -13.64 18.22
C LEU A 198 -5.58 -12.32 18.00
N LEU A 199 -6.22 -12.14 16.86
CA LEU A 199 -7.03 -10.96 16.56
C LEU A 199 -8.22 -10.82 17.53
N GLY A 200 -8.83 -11.94 17.93
CA GLY A 200 -9.89 -11.95 18.94
C GLY A 200 -9.40 -11.49 20.31
N ILE A 201 -8.25 -11.99 20.76
CA ILE A 201 -7.64 -11.62 22.05
C ILE A 201 -7.25 -10.12 22.07
N THR A 202 -6.74 -9.61 20.94
CA THR A 202 -6.32 -8.19 20.83
C THR A 202 -7.48 -7.23 20.54
N GLY A 203 -8.70 -7.73 20.35
CA GLY A 203 -9.88 -6.92 20.02
C GLY A 203 -9.93 -6.42 18.56
N ASN A 204 -8.97 -6.79 17.74
CA ASN A 204 -8.83 -6.29 16.34
C ASN A 204 -9.53 -7.20 15.31
N TYR A 205 -10.29 -8.22 15.74
CA TYR A 205 -10.87 -9.21 14.83
C TYR A 205 -11.80 -8.57 13.78
N LYS A 206 -12.70 -7.67 14.19
CA LYS A 206 -13.68 -7.05 13.28
C LYS A 206 -13.03 -6.22 12.17
N GLU A 207 -11.92 -5.57 12.49
CA GLU A 207 -11.24 -4.66 11.57
C GLU A 207 -10.23 -5.40 10.65
N MET A 208 -9.65 -6.49 11.14
CA MET A 208 -8.50 -7.12 10.48
C MET A 208 -8.78 -8.51 9.89
N HIS A 209 -9.90 -9.17 10.22
CA HIS A 209 -10.16 -10.52 9.69
C HIS A 209 -10.31 -10.54 8.17
N GLY A 210 -10.87 -9.48 7.59
CA GLY A 210 -11.02 -9.29 6.15
C GLY A 210 -9.70 -9.16 5.37
N LEU A 211 -8.58 -8.88 6.06
CA LEU A 211 -7.27 -8.81 5.43
C LEU A 211 -6.71 -10.19 5.00
N ILE A 212 -7.28 -11.27 5.49
CA ILE A 212 -6.85 -12.63 5.12
C ILE A 212 -7.66 -13.10 3.92
N VAL A 213 -6.99 -13.29 2.79
CA VAL A 213 -7.61 -13.78 1.56
C VAL A 213 -8.40 -15.08 1.81
N ASN A 214 -9.68 -15.11 1.47
CA ASN A 214 -10.54 -16.27 1.63
C ASN A 214 -10.10 -17.44 0.74
N TYR A 215 -10.43 -18.70 1.11
CA TYR A 215 -10.17 -19.86 0.24
C TYR A 215 -11.02 -19.85 -1.02
N LYS A 216 -12.21 -19.25 -0.95
CA LYS A 216 -13.13 -19.08 -2.08
C LYS A 216 -13.47 -17.59 -2.21
N PRO A 217 -13.77 -17.13 -3.42
CA PRO A 217 -14.25 -15.76 -3.62
C PRO A 217 -15.47 -15.45 -2.75
N ASN A 218 -15.54 -14.24 -2.22
CA ASN A 218 -16.74 -13.74 -1.55
C ASN A 218 -17.63 -13.07 -2.61
N PRO A 219 -18.79 -13.64 -2.99
CA PRO A 219 -19.62 -13.09 -4.05
C PRO A 219 -20.23 -11.72 -3.70
N PHE A 220 -20.29 -11.38 -2.43
CA PHE A 220 -20.77 -10.06 -1.98
C PHE A 220 -19.69 -8.97 -2.04
N ALA A 221 -18.43 -9.37 -2.07
CA ALA A 221 -17.28 -8.46 -2.21
C ALA A 221 -16.69 -8.45 -3.63
N ASP A 222 -17.30 -9.18 -4.58
CA ASP A 222 -16.81 -9.30 -5.95
C ASP A 222 -16.88 -7.95 -6.68
N VAL A 223 -15.79 -7.62 -7.40
CA VAL A 223 -15.54 -6.33 -8.03
C VAL A 223 -15.43 -6.48 -9.54
#